data_e782acf7581728eeded4b9aa4a43e35a
#
_entry.id   e782acf7581728eeded4b9aa4a43e35a
#
_cell.length_a   1.000
_cell.length_b   1.000
_cell.length_c   1.000
_cell.angle_alpha   90.00
_cell.angle_beta   90.00
_cell.angle_gamma   90.00
#
_symmetry.space_group_name_H-M   'P 1'
#
loop_
_entity.id
_entity.type
_entity.pdbx_description
1 polymer ?
#
loop_
_entity_poly.entity_id
_entity_poly.type
_entity_poly.pdbx_seq_one_letter_code
_entity_poly.pdbx_strand_id
1 'polypeptide(L)'
;MTIVTVKDVYEITGIGSVLVSSVKTGTLKLGMITNIEGKRLKVNSIEKKHAMVKEAYEGEECGITLKGTRYDTLERLKKKDVEFSENPEPISPGFFGSIRKLFKR
;
A
#
# COMPACT_ATOMS: atom_id res chain seq x y z
N MET A 1 -12.90 5.64 -5.76
CA MET A 1 -11.65 6.31 -5.35
C MET A 1 -11.34 5.98 -3.90
N THR A 2 -10.11 5.67 -3.62
CA THR A 2 -9.72 5.29 -2.27
C THR A 2 -8.82 6.36 -1.68
N ILE A 3 -9.18 6.88 -0.52
CA ILE A 3 -8.39 7.89 0.16
C ILE A 3 -8.09 7.41 1.56
N VAL A 4 -6.83 7.54 1.94
CA VAL A 4 -6.32 7.10 3.22
C VAL A 4 -5.77 8.31 3.95
N THR A 5 -6.12 8.47 5.23
CA THR A 5 -5.55 9.52 6.04
C THR A 5 -4.37 8.94 6.80
N VAL A 6 -3.19 9.47 6.54
CA VAL A 6 -1.97 9.00 7.20
C VAL A 6 -1.86 9.70 8.55
N LYS A 7 -1.86 8.91 9.61
CA LYS A 7 -1.78 9.46 10.97
C LYS A 7 -0.35 9.56 11.46
N ASP A 8 0.47 8.60 11.09
CA ASP A 8 1.86 8.60 11.53
C ASP A 8 2.67 7.73 10.61
N VAL A 9 3.98 7.85 10.68
CA VAL A 9 4.89 7.08 9.84
C VAL A 9 6.02 6.58 10.73
N TYR A 10 6.25 5.27 10.71
CA TYR A 10 7.32 4.66 11.49
C TYR A 10 8.26 3.90 10.59
N GLU A 11 9.53 3.90 10.97
CA GLU A 11 10.49 3.04 10.31
C GLU A 11 10.79 1.87 11.24
N ILE A 12 10.55 0.66 10.75
CA ILE A 12 10.72 -0.55 11.56
C ILE A 12 11.84 -1.39 10.97
N THR A 13 12.83 -1.70 11.79
CA THR A 13 13.97 -2.50 11.35
C THR A 13 13.48 -3.82 10.79
N GLY A 14 13.97 -4.15 9.60
CA GLY A 14 13.61 -5.41 8.96
C GLY A 14 12.33 -5.36 8.14
N ILE A 15 11.52 -4.33 8.32
CA ILE A 15 10.25 -4.22 7.60
C ILE A 15 10.26 -3.02 6.66
N GLY A 16 10.82 -1.90 7.13
CA GLY A 16 10.80 -0.67 6.37
C GLY A 16 9.85 0.32 6.98
N SER A 17 9.35 1.23 6.15
CA SER A 17 8.48 2.30 6.62
C SER A 17 7.02 1.85 6.62
N VAL A 18 6.33 2.16 7.70
CA VAL A 18 4.92 1.80 7.85
C VAL A 18 4.11 3.08 8.03
N LEU A 19 3.07 3.21 7.21
CA LEU A 19 2.13 4.32 7.32
C LEU A 19 0.97 3.88 8.20
N VAL A 20 0.87 4.47 9.40
CA VAL A 20 -0.26 4.19 10.27
C VAL A 20 -1.39 5.08 9.79
N SER A 21 -2.46 4.47 9.31
CA SER A 21 -3.46 5.18 8.54
C SER A 21 -4.87 4.71 8.87
N SER A 22 -5.85 5.49 8.42
CA SER A 22 -7.23 5.03 8.41
C SER A 22 -7.79 5.24 7.02
N VAL A 23 -8.64 4.32 6.59
CA VAL A 23 -9.26 4.43 5.27
C VAL A 23 -10.40 5.44 5.39
N LYS A 24 -10.26 6.55 4.67
CA LYS A 24 -11.24 7.61 4.73
C LYS A 24 -12.40 7.35 3.80
N THR A 25 -12.11 6.90 2.59
CA THR A 25 -13.15 6.52 1.63
C THR A 25 -12.68 5.33 0.82
N GLY A 26 -13.60 4.50 0.40
CA GLY A 26 -13.31 3.38 -0.49
C GLY A 26 -12.71 2.19 0.25
N THR A 27 -12.10 1.32 -0.51
CA THR A 27 -11.48 0.11 0.01
C THR A 27 -10.02 0.09 -0.44
N LEU A 28 -9.11 -0.03 0.52
CA LEU A 28 -7.70 -0.13 0.20
C LEU A 28 -7.35 -1.59 -0.03
N LYS A 29 -6.62 -1.87 -1.12
CA LYS A 29 -6.28 -3.23 -1.49
C LYS A 29 -4.80 -3.36 -1.78
N LEU A 30 -4.27 -4.54 -1.58
CA LEU A 30 -2.89 -4.83 -1.97
C LEU A 30 -2.71 -4.54 -3.45
N GLY A 31 -1.57 -3.98 -3.80
CA GLY A 31 -1.27 -3.71 -5.20
C GLY A 31 -1.76 -2.39 -5.72
N MET A 32 -2.61 -1.70 -4.96
CA MET A 32 -3.04 -0.36 -5.38
C MET A 32 -1.84 0.56 -5.44
N ILE A 33 -1.95 1.62 -6.21
CA ILE A 33 -0.85 2.55 -6.41
C ILE A 33 -1.21 3.94 -5.97
N THR A 34 -0.17 4.68 -5.63
CA THR A 34 -0.29 6.10 -5.35
C THR A 34 0.94 6.79 -5.92
N ASN A 35 0.81 8.07 -6.24
CA ASN A 35 1.93 8.87 -6.70
C ASN A 35 2.33 9.83 -5.60
N ILE A 36 3.59 9.74 -5.18
CA ILE A 36 4.10 10.61 -4.12
C ILE A 36 5.37 11.25 -4.64
N GLU A 37 5.33 12.57 -4.75
CA GLU A 37 6.48 13.35 -5.20
C GLU A 37 7.02 12.83 -6.53
N GLY A 38 6.09 12.50 -7.43
CA GLY A 38 6.47 12.04 -8.76
C GLY A 38 6.81 10.57 -8.85
N LYS A 39 6.79 9.86 -7.75
CA LYS A 39 7.09 8.43 -7.75
C LYS A 39 5.82 7.62 -7.61
N ARG A 40 5.74 6.57 -8.40
CA ARG A 40 4.62 5.65 -8.38
C ARG A 40 4.94 4.54 -7.40
N LEU A 41 4.17 4.46 -6.34
CA LEU A 41 4.41 3.50 -5.27
C LEU A 41 3.25 2.54 -5.17
N LYS A 42 3.56 1.30 -4.80
CA LYS A 42 2.57 0.25 -4.73
C LYS A 42 2.40 -0.22 -3.30
N VAL A 43 1.14 -0.50 -2.93
CA VAL A 43 0.85 -1.05 -1.60
C VAL A 43 1.43 -2.45 -1.52
N ASN A 44 2.39 -2.64 -0.64
CA ASN A 44 3.09 -3.90 -0.49
C ASN A 44 2.45 -4.78 0.57
N SER A 45 1.95 -4.19 1.64
CA SER A 45 1.28 -4.96 2.68
C SER A 45 0.31 -4.08 3.43
N ILE A 46 -0.70 -4.70 4.00
CA ILE A 46 -1.68 -4.04 4.85
C ILE A 46 -1.83 -4.87 6.11
N GLU A 47 -1.72 -4.22 7.25
CA GLU A 47 -1.84 -4.90 8.53
C GLU A 47 -2.99 -4.29 9.33
N LYS A 48 -3.85 -5.14 9.89
CA LYS A 48 -4.92 -4.71 10.77
C LYS A 48 -4.84 -5.54 12.04
N LYS A 49 -4.74 -4.86 13.20
CA LYS A 49 -4.74 -5.56 14.49
C LYS A 49 -3.75 -6.72 14.51
N HIS A 50 -2.54 -6.44 14.06
CA HIS A 50 -1.44 -7.41 14.06
C HIS A 50 -1.61 -8.57 13.09
N ALA A 51 -2.57 -8.48 12.17
CA ALA A 51 -2.77 -9.52 11.18
C ALA A 51 -2.61 -8.92 9.78
N MET A 52 -1.89 -9.62 8.93
CA MET A 52 -1.75 -9.19 7.54
C MET A 52 -3.04 -9.49 6.80
N VAL A 53 -3.52 -8.50 6.07
CA VAL A 53 -4.79 -8.64 5.34
C VAL A 53 -4.60 -8.17 3.92
N LYS A 54 -5.56 -8.48 3.06
CA LYS A 54 -5.52 -8.09 1.66
C LYS A 54 -6.27 -6.81 1.40
N GLU A 55 -7.17 -6.43 2.30
CA GLU A 55 -8.02 -5.26 2.12
C GLU A 55 -8.28 -4.59 3.45
N ALA A 56 -8.45 -3.27 3.40
CA ALA A 56 -8.91 -2.50 4.54
C ALA A 56 -10.07 -1.65 4.07
N TYR A 57 -11.10 -1.58 4.88
CA TYR A 57 -12.35 -0.95 4.49
C TYR A 57 -12.52 0.41 5.11
N GLU A 58 -13.44 1.17 4.54
CA GLU A 58 -13.70 2.52 5.00
C GLU A 58 -13.94 2.54 6.50
N GLY A 59 -13.26 3.45 7.19
CA GLY A 59 -13.36 3.58 8.64
C GLY A 59 -12.38 2.74 9.42
N GLU A 60 -11.67 1.84 8.77
CA GLU A 60 -10.73 0.97 9.49
C GLU A 60 -9.34 1.57 9.55
N GLU A 61 -8.66 1.27 10.65
CA GLU A 61 -7.26 1.66 10.79
C GLU A 61 -6.37 0.52 10.36
N CYS A 62 -5.25 0.87 9.76
CA CYS A 62 -4.33 -0.14 9.24
C CYS A 62 -2.92 0.43 9.14
N GLY A 63 -1.97 -0.48 9.07
CA GLY A 63 -0.59 -0.11 8.77
C GLY A 63 -0.31 -0.50 7.33
N ILE A 64 0.26 0.42 6.57
CA ILE A 64 0.50 0.22 5.15
C ILE A 64 1.98 0.32 4.86
N THR A 65 2.53 -0.64 4.12
CA THR A 65 3.88 -0.49 3.61
C THR A 65 3.81 -0.27 2.11
N LEU A 66 4.65 0.64 1.64
CA LEU A 66 4.73 0.98 0.22
C LEU A 66 6.09 0.56 -0.29
N LYS A 67 6.09 -0.07 -1.44
CA LYS A 67 7.33 -0.50 -2.05
C LYS A 67 7.88 0.60 -2.94
N GLY A 68 9.18 0.83 -2.85
CA GLY A 68 9.85 1.71 -3.78
C GLY A 68 10.16 3.10 -3.27
N THR A 69 10.10 3.34 -1.96
CA THR A 69 10.39 4.66 -1.45
C THR A 69 11.13 4.61 -0.12
N ARG A 70 11.56 5.76 0.33
CA ARG A 70 12.36 5.90 1.55
C ARG A 70 11.53 6.55 2.64
N TYR A 71 11.97 6.35 3.87
CA TYR A 71 11.25 6.84 5.03
C TYR A 71 11.06 8.36 5.00
N ASP A 72 12.10 9.10 4.67
CA ASP A 72 11.99 10.56 4.71
C ASP A 72 10.96 11.09 3.73
N THR A 73 10.77 10.41 2.60
CA THR A 73 9.71 10.78 1.66
C THR A 73 8.36 10.53 2.28
N LEU A 74 8.18 9.38 2.92
CA LEU A 74 6.90 9.01 3.49
C LEU A 74 6.55 9.83 4.72
N GLU A 75 7.56 10.24 5.48
CA GLU A 75 7.31 11.03 6.68
C GLU A 75 6.57 12.32 6.37
N ARG A 76 6.78 12.86 5.19
CA ARG A 76 6.10 14.08 4.79
C ARG A 76 4.61 13.89 4.58
N LEU A 77 4.14 12.65 4.58
CA LEU A 77 2.71 12.35 4.43
C LEU A 77 1.96 12.39 5.74
N LYS A 78 2.65 12.53 6.86
CA LYS A 78 2.00 12.58 8.16
C LYS A 78 0.87 13.58 8.18
N LYS A 79 -0.29 13.14 8.65
CA LYS A 79 -1.48 13.97 8.79
C LYS A 79 -2.02 14.47 7.47
N LYS A 80 -1.73 13.76 6.40
CA LYS A 80 -2.23 14.11 5.07
C LYS A 80 -3.08 12.97 4.53
N ASP A 81 -3.97 13.35 3.62
CA ASP A 81 -4.77 12.37 2.89
C ASP A 81 -4.01 11.97 1.65
N VAL A 82 -3.99 10.68 1.38
CA VAL A 82 -3.29 10.13 0.23
C VAL A 82 -4.27 9.31 -0.59
N GLU A 83 -4.30 9.58 -1.88
CA GLU A 83 -5.22 8.91 -2.78
C GLU A 83 -4.55 7.68 -3.39
N PHE A 84 -5.28 6.57 -3.39
CA PHE A 84 -4.82 5.34 -4.01
C PHE A 84 -5.77 4.96 -5.13
N SER A 85 -5.23 4.33 -6.16
CA SER A 85 -6.05 3.89 -7.28
C SER A 85 -5.66 2.47 -7.65
N GLU A 86 -6.55 1.82 -8.42
CA GLU A 86 -6.24 0.51 -8.95
C GLU A 86 -5.00 0.59 -9.81
N ASN A 87 -4.19 -0.43 -9.77
CA ASN A 87 -3.02 -0.49 -10.62
C ASN A 87 -3.50 -0.63 -12.06
N PRO A 88 -3.29 0.39 -12.91
CA PRO A 88 -3.80 0.33 -14.28
C PRO A 88 -3.02 -0.65 -15.14
N GLU A 89 -1.87 -1.08 -14.67
CA GLU A 89 -1.11 -2.08 -15.40
C GLU A 89 -1.38 -3.42 -14.78
N PRO A 90 -2.33 -4.14 -15.34
CA PRO A 90 -2.56 -5.48 -14.82
C PRO A 90 -1.27 -6.27 -14.95
N ILE A 91 -1.16 -7.28 -14.13
CA ILE A 91 -0.04 -8.19 -14.25
C ILE A 91 0.00 -8.63 -15.70
N SER A 92 1.12 -8.33 -16.37
CA SER A 92 1.21 -8.62 -17.79
C SER A 92 0.99 -10.10 -18.02
N PRO A 93 0.43 -10.46 -19.17
CA PRO A 93 0.21 -11.88 -19.47
C PRO A 93 1.47 -12.71 -19.34
N GLY A 94 2.59 -12.16 -19.78
CA GLY A 94 3.85 -12.89 -19.67
C GLY A 94 4.27 -13.13 -18.25
N PHE A 95 4.22 -12.07 -17.46
CA PHE A 95 4.59 -12.19 -16.05
C PHE A 95 3.63 -13.14 -15.33
N PHE A 96 2.35 -12.96 -15.57
CA PHE A 96 1.35 -13.78 -14.94
C PHE A 96 1.50 -15.23 -15.35
N GLY A 97 1.82 -15.45 -16.62
CA GLY A 97 2.05 -16.80 -17.11
C GLY A 97 3.22 -17.45 -16.39
N SER A 98 4.28 -16.70 -16.16
CA SER A 98 5.44 -17.24 -15.45
C SER A 98 5.06 -17.64 -14.04
N ILE A 99 4.32 -16.80 -13.36
CA ILE A 99 3.89 -17.10 -12.00
C ILE A 99 3.00 -18.34 -12.00
N ARG A 100 2.11 -18.41 -12.96
CA ARG A 100 1.22 -19.54 -13.05
C ARG A 100 1.99 -20.82 -13.26
N LYS A 101 3.02 -20.78 -14.07
CA LYS A 101 3.86 -21.94 -14.28
C LYS A 101 4.49 -22.40 -12.99
N LEU A 102 4.94 -21.48 -12.18
CA LEU A 102 5.54 -21.81 -10.91
C LEU A 102 4.54 -22.51 -10.01
N PHE A 103 3.31 -22.04 -10.01
CA PHE A 103 2.30 -22.58 -9.13
C PHE A 103 1.72 -23.90 -9.62
N LYS A 104 1.91 -24.20 -10.85
CA LYS A 104 1.35 -25.42 -11.41
C LYS A 104 2.16 -26.64 -11.08
N ARG A 105 3.34 -26.47 -10.58
CA ARG A 105 4.21 -27.60 -10.28
C ARG A 105 3.73 -28.45 -9.17
#